data_bcdbd49ea9b739d7bda70f915091ac42
#
_entry.id   bcdbd49ea9b739d7bda70f915091ac42
#
_cell.length_a   1.000
_cell.length_b   1.000
_cell.length_c   1.000
_cell.angle_alpha   90.00
_cell.angle_beta   90.00
_cell.angle_gamma   90.00
#
_symmetry.space_group_name_H-M   'P 1'
#
loop_
_entity.id
_entity.type
_entity.pdbx_description
1 polymer ?
#
loop_
_entity_poly.entity_id
_entity_poly.type
_entity_poly.pdbx_seq_one_letter_code
_entity_poly.pdbx_strand_id
1 'polypeptide(L)'
;MLNDGKLKIYMKKPAKSATGMALKVLEHYRDAFYGEVSFTVNEYYTAKQEGTSIEKRVRIHEDKTIGNKHVVILGGTQYDVGRTFTTVEKGVAVTYITLEKVTTTYGLEDDAL
;
A
#
# COMPACT_ATOMS: atom_id res chain seq x y z
N MET A 1 -6.32 -6.16 -17.12
CA MET A 1 -5.57 -6.83 -16.07
C MET A 1 -4.73 -5.85 -15.26
N LEU A 2 -3.39 -5.79 -15.43
CA LEU A 2 -2.55 -4.86 -14.65
C LEU A 2 -2.20 -3.62 -15.48
N ASN A 3 -3.21 -2.98 -16.03
CA ASN A 3 -3.02 -1.88 -16.97
C ASN A 3 -3.75 -0.61 -16.56
N ASP A 4 -4.16 -0.50 -15.31
CA ASP A 4 -4.80 0.73 -14.81
C ASP A 4 -3.79 1.81 -14.46
N GLY A 5 -2.51 1.47 -14.41
CA GLY A 5 -1.45 2.43 -14.16
C GLY A 5 -0.28 1.79 -13.44
N LYS A 6 0.56 2.65 -12.90
CA LYS A 6 1.76 2.26 -12.16
C LYS A 6 1.69 2.86 -10.77
N LEU A 7 1.88 2.03 -9.74
CA LEU A 7 1.95 2.50 -8.37
C LEU A 7 3.39 2.40 -7.87
N LYS A 8 3.68 3.16 -6.83
CA LYS A 8 4.98 3.15 -6.18
C LYS A 8 4.85 2.53 -4.81
N ILE A 9 5.75 1.62 -4.48
CA ILE A 9 5.76 0.93 -3.19
C ILE A 9 6.98 1.42 -2.42
N TYR A 10 6.74 1.88 -1.21
CA TYR A 10 7.77 2.38 -0.31
C TYR A 10 7.80 1.53 0.96
N MET A 11 8.97 1.47 1.60
CA MET A 11 9.13 0.77 2.87
C MET A 11 9.26 1.79 4.00
N LYS A 12 8.58 1.55 5.11
CA LYS A 12 8.69 2.37 6.30
C LYS A 12 10.07 2.18 6.93
N LYS A 13 10.76 3.27 7.19
CA LYS A 13 12.11 3.25 7.72
C LYS A 13 12.19 4.22 8.90
N PRO A 14 12.77 3.82 10.04
CA PRO A 14 12.95 4.77 11.13
C PRO A 14 14.01 5.82 10.76
N ALA A 15 13.72 7.07 11.11
CA ALA A 15 14.66 8.17 10.96
C ALA A 15 14.52 9.08 12.17
N LYS A 16 15.54 9.89 12.44
CA LYS A 16 15.49 10.88 13.51
C LYS A 16 15.41 12.27 12.94
N SER A 17 14.55 13.10 13.54
CA SER A 17 14.49 14.52 13.19
C SER A 17 15.70 15.26 13.76
N ALA A 18 15.86 16.52 13.37
CA ALA A 18 16.93 17.37 13.90
C ALA A 18 16.84 17.55 15.40
N THR A 19 15.67 17.35 16.00
CA THR A 19 15.47 17.43 17.45
C THR A 19 15.69 16.11 18.18
N GLY A 20 16.06 15.05 17.43
CA GLY A 20 16.29 13.72 17.98
C GLY A 20 15.05 12.87 18.16
N MET A 21 13.88 13.38 17.79
CA MET A 21 12.63 12.61 17.84
C MET A 21 12.61 11.56 16.74
N ALA A 22 12.11 10.37 17.07
CA ALA A 22 11.97 9.30 16.09
C ALA A 22 10.87 9.64 15.10
N LEU A 23 11.19 9.57 13.80
CA LEU A 23 10.25 9.78 12.70
C LEU A 23 10.21 8.52 11.84
N LYS A 24 9.10 8.35 11.13
CA LYS A 24 9.02 7.32 10.10
C LYS A 24 9.06 8.01 8.74
N VAL A 25 10.03 7.63 7.93
CA VAL A 25 10.17 8.09 6.56
C VAL A 25 10.02 6.90 5.63
N LEU A 26 9.74 7.18 4.37
CA LEU A 26 9.55 6.16 3.35
C LEU A 26 10.77 6.10 2.46
N GLU A 27 11.27 4.89 2.27
CA GLU A 27 12.33 4.60 1.31
C GLU A 27 11.71 3.86 0.13
N HIS A 28 12.03 4.28 -1.09
CA HIS A 28 11.51 3.63 -2.28
C HIS A 28 11.88 2.16 -2.30
N TYR A 29 10.89 1.30 -2.47
CA TYR A 29 11.07 -0.15 -2.51
C TYR A 29 11.02 -0.66 -3.95
N ARG A 30 9.90 -0.46 -4.65
CA ARG A 30 9.74 -0.81 -6.06
C ARG A 30 8.49 -0.14 -6.63
N ASP A 31 8.44 -0.12 -7.95
CA ASP A 31 7.23 0.27 -8.68
C ASP A 31 6.58 -1.00 -9.23
N ALA A 32 5.27 -0.95 -9.44
CA ALA A 32 4.54 -2.07 -10.02
C ALA A 32 3.36 -1.57 -10.86
N PHE A 33 3.07 -2.27 -11.93
CA PHE A 33 1.82 -2.08 -12.64
C PHE A 33 0.70 -2.73 -11.85
N TYR A 34 -0.48 -2.13 -11.86
CA TYR A 34 -1.59 -2.60 -11.06
C TYR A 34 -2.90 -2.63 -11.84
N GLY A 35 -3.85 -3.41 -11.35
CA GLY A 35 -5.25 -3.36 -11.75
C GLY A 35 -6.10 -3.06 -10.53
N GLU A 36 -7.08 -2.19 -10.66
CA GLU A 36 -8.03 -1.92 -9.58
C GLU A 36 -9.00 -3.08 -9.42
N VAL A 37 -9.37 -3.35 -8.17
CA VAL A 37 -10.29 -4.42 -7.81
C VAL A 37 -11.42 -3.83 -7.00
N SER A 38 -12.66 -4.17 -7.37
CA SER A 38 -13.84 -3.69 -6.65
C SER A 38 -14.05 -4.48 -5.35
N PHE A 39 -14.56 -3.80 -4.33
CA PHE A 39 -15.02 -4.47 -3.10
C PHE A 39 -16.46 -4.92 -3.27
N THR A 40 -16.82 -5.97 -2.52
CA THR A 40 -18.23 -6.23 -2.27
C THR A 40 -18.73 -5.29 -1.17
N VAL A 41 -20.04 -5.06 -1.14
CA VAL A 41 -20.65 -4.22 -0.09
C VAL A 41 -20.39 -4.84 1.30
N ASN A 42 -20.46 -6.16 1.40
CA ASN A 42 -20.20 -6.85 2.67
C ASN A 42 -18.78 -6.65 3.17
N GLU A 43 -17.80 -6.72 2.28
CA GLU A 43 -16.40 -6.49 2.65
C GLU A 43 -16.19 -5.09 3.20
N TYR A 44 -16.81 -4.10 2.58
CA TYR A 44 -16.71 -2.71 3.01
C TYR A 44 -17.28 -2.51 4.42
N TYR A 45 -18.47 -3.03 4.68
CA TYR A 45 -19.12 -2.91 5.98
C TYR A 45 -18.36 -3.67 7.06
N THR A 46 -17.86 -4.86 6.77
CA THR A 46 -17.06 -5.63 7.72
C THR A 46 -15.80 -4.85 8.13
N ALA A 47 -15.13 -4.26 7.17
CA ALA A 47 -13.94 -3.46 7.45
C ALA A 47 -14.25 -2.26 8.35
N LYS A 48 -15.37 -1.58 8.11
CA LYS A 48 -15.78 -0.45 8.95
C LYS A 48 -16.08 -0.89 10.38
N GLN A 49 -16.72 -2.04 10.56
CA GLN A 49 -17.01 -2.58 11.89
C GLN A 49 -15.73 -2.94 12.64
N GLU A 50 -14.70 -3.36 11.95
CA GLU A 50 -13.40 -3.68 12.54
C GLU A 50 -12.54 -2.44 12.79
N GLY A 51 -13.03 -1.26 12.44
CA GLY A 51 -12.30 -0.01 12.63
C GLY A 51 -11.25 0.28 11.58
N THR A 52 -11.23 -0.47 10.48
CA THR A 52 -10.30 -0.21 9.39
C THR A 52 -10.96 0.67 8.33
N SER A 53 -10.17 1.51 7.66
CA SER A 53 -10.62 2.40 6.59
C SER A 53 -10.08 1.93 5.26
N ILE A 54 -10.76 0.97 4.65
CA ILE A 54 -10.37 0.47 3.33
C ILE A 54 -10.80 1.49 2.28
N GLU A 55 -9.83 2.00 1.52
CA GLU A 55 -10.10 2.95 0.44
C GLU A 55 -10.13 2.27 -0.92
N LYS A 56 -9.19 1.36 -1.15
CA LYS A 56 -9.02 0.70 -2.45
C LYS A 56 -8.45 -0.70 -2.27
N ARG A 57 -8.64 -1.50 -3.30
CA ARG A 57 -7.95 -2.78 -3.43
C ARG A 57 -7.33 -2.82 -4.82
N VAL A 58 -6.07 -3.21 -4.88
CA VAL A 58 -5.35 -3.36 -6.15
C VAL A 58 -4.74 -4.74 -6.23
N ARG A 59 -4.41 -5.18 -7.45
CA ARG A 59 -3.64 -6.40 -7.65
C ARG A 59 -2.42 -6.08 -8.49
N ILE A 60 -1.33 -6.76 -8.18
CA ILE A 60 -0.06 -6.63 -8.88
C ILE A 60 0.44 -8.03 -9.22
N HIS A 61 1.51 -8.14 -9.99
CA HIS A 61 2.20 -9.42 -10.17
C HIS A 61 2.68 -9.92 -8.80
N GLU A 62 2.76 -11.23 -8.65
CA GLU A 62 3.10 -11.85 -7.37
C GLU A 62 4.28 -11.18 -6.69
N ASP A 63 4.07 -10.74 -5.46
CA ASP A 63 5.10 -10.24 -4.58
C ASP A 63 4.70 -10.55 -3.14
N LYS A 64 5.30 -11.59 -2.58
CA LYS A 64 4.99 -12.05 -1.23
C LYS A 64 5.71 -11.23 -0.16
N THR A 65 6.55 -10.27 -0.56
CA THR A 65 7.31 -9.44 0.39
C THR A 65 6.49 -8.23 0.87
N ILE A 66 5.42 -7.89 0.17
CA ILE A 66 4.59 -6.75 0.51
C ILE A 66 3.77 -7.04 1.77
N GLY A 67 3.81 -6.14 2.73
CA GLY A 67 3.08 -6.29 3.98
C GLY A 67 2.86 -4.94 4.66
N ASN A 68 2.53 -4.98 5.96
CA ASN A 68 2.21 -3.78 6.72
C ASN A 68 3.40 -2.83 6.94
N LYS A 69 4.60 -3.24 6.56
CA LYS A 69 5.79 -2.37 6.59
C LYS A 69 5.92 -1.51 5.35
N HIS A 70 5.03 -1.68 4.40
CA HIS A 70 5.06 -0.97 3.12
C HIS A 70 3.94 0.05 3.05
N VAL A 71 4.17 1.07 2.22
CA VAL A 71 3.18 2.11 1.90
C VAL A 71 3.10 2.19 0.39
N VAL A 72 1.90 2.29 -0.14
CA VAL A 72 1.68 2.42 -1.58
C VAL A 72 1.33 3.87 -1.88
N ILE A 73 2.00 4.46 -2.85
CA ILE A 73 1.66 5.79 -3.36
C ILE A 73 1.03 5.62 -4.73
N LEU A 74 -0.20 6.05 -4.85
CA LEU A 74 -0.99 5.91 -6.06
C LEU A 74 -1.63 7.25 -6.38
N GLY A 75 -1.27 7.82 -7.54
CA GLY A 75 -1.79 9.13 -7.92
C GLY A 75 -1.41 10.24 -6.95
N GLY A 76 -0.26 10.15 -6.30
CA GLY A 76 0.21 11.14 -5.34
C GLY A 76 -0.37 10.98 -3.94
N THR A 77 -1.23 9.98 -3.71
CA THR A 77 -1.84 9.73 -2.41
C THR A 77 -1.18 8.52 -1.74
N GLN A 78 -0.86 8.65 -0.47
CA GLN A 78 -0.27 7.58 0.33
C GLN A 78 -1.34 6.70 0.94
N TYR A 79 -1.13 5.39 0.88
CA TYR A 79 -2.01 4.40 1.49
C TYR A 79 -1.18 3.41 2.29
N ASP A 80 -1.67 3.06 3.47
CA ASP A 80 -1.10 1.93 4.22
C ASP A 80 -1.54 0.62 3.59
N VAL A 81 -0.68 -0.38 3.68
CA VAL A 81 -1.01 -1.73 3.24
C VAL A 81 -1.71 -2.45 4.39
N GLY A 82 -2.97 -2.81 4.17
CA GLY A 82 -3.74 -3.58 5.14
C GLY A 82 -3.49 -5.07 4.96
N ARG A 83 -4.37 -5.73 4.21
CA ARG A 83 -4.24 -7.16 3.94
C ARG A 83 -3.59 -7.40 2.59
N THR A 84 -2.82 -8.47 2.50
CA THR A 84 -2.29 -8.95 1.23
C THR A 84 -2.56 -10.45 1.12
N PHE A 85 -2.84 -10.92 -0.08
CA PHE A 85 -2.87 -12.34 -0.34
C PHE A 85 -2.47 -12.60 -1.80
N THR A 86 -1.89 -13.76 -2.02
CA THR A 86 -1.42 -14.15 -3.35
C THR A 86 -2.26 -15.32 -3.84
N THR A 87 -2.69 -15.25 -5.08
CA THR A 87 -3.44 -16.31 -5.72
C THR A 87 -3.05 -16.41 -7.18
N VAL A 88 -3.53 -17.45 -7.86
CA VAL A 88 -3.29 -17.64 -9.28
C VAL A 88 -4.60 -17.37 -10.02
N GLU A 89 -4.56 -16.47 -11.00
CA GLU A 89 -5.69 -16.14 -11.83
C GLU A 89 -5.32 -16.36 -13.30
N LYS A 90 -6.07 -17.20 -13.98
CA LYS A 90 -5.83 -17.53 -15.39
C LYS A 90 -4.37 -17.93 -15.66
N GLY A 91 -3.79 -18.70 -14.75
CA GLY A 91 -2.41 -19.16 -14.87
C GLY A 91 -1.34 -18.16 -14.47
N VAL A 92 -1.73 -16.98 -13.98
CA VAL A 92 -0.79 -15.94 -13.56
C VAL A 92 -0.93 -15.71 -12.05
N ALA A 93 0.20 -15.75 -11.34
CA ALA A 93 0.20 -15.46 -9.92
C ALA A 93 0.12 -13.94 -9.70
N VAL A 94 -0.83 -13.52 -8.88
CA VAL A 94 -1.04 -12.10 -8.55
C VAL A 94 -1.15 -11.94 -7.04
N THR A 95 -0.76 -10.75 -6.56
CA THR A 95 -0.89 -10.36 -5.16
C THR A 95 -1.93 -9.27 -5.06
N TYR A 96 -2.93 -9.49 -4.21
CA TYR A 96 -3.95 -8.50 -3.89
C TYR A 96 -3.50 -7.69 -2.69
N ILE A 97 -3.63 -6.38 -2.78
CA ILE A 97 -3.24 -5.44 -1.72
C ILE A 97 -4.45 -4.59 -1.37
N THR A 98 -4.85 -4.64 -0.10
CA THR A 98 -5.90 -3.77 0.40
C THR A 98 -5.25 -2.48 0.90
N LEU A 99 -5.67 -1.34 0.34
CA LEU A 99 -5.11 -0.03 0.65
C LEU A 99 -6.00 0.68 1.65
N GLU A 100 -5.41 1.13 2.75
CA GLU A 100 -6.10 1.83 3.83
C GLU A 100 -5.67 3.29 3.85
N LYS A 101 -6.59 4.14 4.28
CA LYS A 101 -6.32 5.58 4.37
C LYS A 101 -5.27 5.86 5.44
N VAL A 102 -4.29 6.67 5.09
CA VAL A 102 -3.26 7.14 6.03
C VAL A 102 -3.79 8.38 6.74
N THR A 103 -3.78 8.36 8.08
CA THR A 103 -4.22 9.51 8.87
C THR A 103 -3.22 10.66 8.85
N THR A 104 -1.93 10.34 8.85
CA THR A 104 -0.87 11.33 8.77
C THR A 104 0.13 10.87 7.73
N THR A 105 0.37 11.69 6.72
CA THR A 105 1.29 11.32 5.63
C THR A 105 2.71 11.16 6.14
N TYR A 106 3.40 10.16 5.59
CA TYR A 106 4.81 9.91 5.90
C TYR A 106 5.69 10.82 5.05
N GLY A 107 6.83 11.21 5.60
CA GLY A 107 7.85 11.91 4.82
C GLY A 107 8.57 10.94 3.88
N LEU A 108 8.95 11.40 2.72
CA LEU A 108 9.79 10.63 1.80
C LEU A 108 11.25 10.85 2.17
N GLU A 109 12.08 9.84 2.01
CA GLU A 109 13.51 9.95 2.35
C GLU A 109 14.18 11.11 1.62
N ASP A 110 13.83 11.32 0.36
CA ASP A 110 14.38 12.41 -0.45
C ASP A 110 13.98 13.79 0.08
N ASP A 111 12.81 13.90 0.69
CA ASP A 111 12.29 15.15 1.24
C ASP A 111 12.79 15.39 2.67
N ALA A 112 13.33 14.39 3.34
CA ALA A 112 13.83 14.49 4.71
C ALA A 112 15.22 15.10 4.81
N LEU A 113 15.83 15.38 3.68
CA LEU A 113 17.16 16.00 3.62
C LEU A 113 17.05 17.57 3.71
#